data_e892f5e7f321ef1c07e9389eca7f596b
#
_entry.id   e892f5e7f321ef1c07e9389eca7f596b
#
_cell.length_a   1.000
_cell.length_b   1.000
_cell.length_c   1.000
_cell.angle_alpha   90.00
_cell.angle_beta   90.00
_cell.angle_gamma   90.00
#
_symmetry.space_group_name_H-M   'P 1'
#
loop_
_entity.id
_entity.type
_entity.pdbx_description
1 polymer ?
#
loop_
_entity_poly.entity_id
_entity_poly.type
_entity_poly.pdbx_seq_one_letter_code
_entity_poly.pdbx_strand_id
1 'polypeptide(L)'
;MSISPLCRLGLSLILVVWAWGSSAQTVTLLNVSYDPTRELYAEVNQVFARHWQAKTGQDVVVKQSHGGSGKQARSVIDGLDADVVTLALAGDIDILHQYGQLIPSDWQKRLPHHSTPYTSTIVLVVRQGNPMGIKDWDDLVKPGIRVITPNPKTSGGARWNYLAAWEYARRKLGSEAKAREFV
;
A
#
# COMPACT_ATOMS: atom_id res chain seq x y z
N MET A 1 -92.20 15.58 -14.74
CA MET A 1 -91.46 15.27 -13.53
C MET A 1 -90.09 14.90 -13.91
N SER A 2 -89.17 15.73 -13.55
CA SER A 2 -87.76 15.77 -13.99
C SER A 2 -86.89 14.92 -13.09
N ILE A 3 -86.04 14.08 -13.67
CA ILE A 3 -84.99 13.36 -12.95
C ILE A 3 -83.65 13.86 -13.48
N SER A 4 -82.92 14.53 -12.60
CA SER A 4 -81.61 15.11 -12.83
C SER A 4 -80.51 14.05 -13.02
N PRO A 5 -79.48 14.29 -13.87
CA PRO A 5 -78.38 13.39 -14.01
C PRO A 5 -77.29 13.68 -12.97
N LEU A 6 -76.89 12.61 -12.27
CA LEU A 6 -75.77 12.58 -11.32
C LEU A 6 -74.43 12.81 -12.03
N CYS A 7 -73.75 13.84 -11.55
CA CYS A 7 -72.40 14.19 -11.94
C CYS A 7 -71.43 13.11 -11.41
N ARG A 8 -70.77 12.36 -12.29
CA ARG A 8 -69.65 11.44 -11.95
C ARG A 8 -68.34 12.25 -11.92
N LEU A 9 -67.93 12.68 -10.77
CA LEU A 9 -66.55 13.16 -10.57
C LEU A 9 -65.60 11.98 -10.55
N GLY A 10 -64.84 11.80 -11.62
CA GLY A 10 -63.72 10.89 -11.66
C GLY A 10 -62.53 11.45 -10.88
N LEU A 11 -62.23 10.88 -9.74
CA LEU A 11 -61.08 11.22 -8.93
C LEU A 11 -59.83 10.52 -9.54
N SER A 12 -59.08 11.20 -10.39
CA SER A 12 -57.82 10.73 -10.93
C SER A 12 -56.73 10.82 -9.83
N LEU A 13 -56.41 9.70 -9.22
CA LEU A 13 -55.31 9.57 -8.25
C LEU A 13 -53.99 9.63 -9.01
N ILE A 14 -53.32 10.78 -9.05
CA ILE A 14 -51.96 10.89 -9.58
C ILE A 14 -51.00 10.36 -8.51
N LEU A 15 -50.53 9.10 -8.69
CA LEU A 15 -49.43 8.53 -7.96
C LEU A 15 -48.14 9.23 -8.37
N VAL A 16 -47.72 10.24 -7.61
CA VAL A 16 -46.37 10.83 -7.72
C VAL A 16 -45.41 9.84 -7.05
N VAL A 17 -44.79 8.99 -7.89
CA VAL A 17 -43.66 8.16 -7.45
C VAL A 17 -42.48 9.06 -7.22
N TRP A 18 -42.24 9.45 -5.99
CA TRP A 18 -40.99 10.07 -5.60
C TRP A 18 -39.90 9.02 -5.74
N ALA A 19 -39.18 9.04 -6.86
CA ALA A 19 -37.92 8.35 -6.99
C ALA A 19 -36.94 9.02 -6.01
N TRP A 20 -36.81 8.45 -4.82
CA TRP A 20 -35.72 8.79 -3.92
C TRP A 20 -34.45 8.30 -4.61
N GLY A 21 -33.81 9.21 -5.32
CA GLY A 21 -32.45 8.99 -5.78
C GLY A 21 -31.60 8.78 -4.55
N SER A 22 -31.31 7.52 -4.21
CA SER A 22 -30.26 7.18 -3.25
C SER A 22 -28.97 7.77 -3.80
N SER A 23 -28.61 8.98 -3.35
CA SER A 23 -27.26 9.48 -3.55
C SER A 23 -26.34 8.47 -2.88
N ALA A 24 -25.62 7.68 -3.68
CA ALA A 24 -24.64 6.73 -3.15
C ALA A 24 -23.65 7.53 -2.32
N GLN A 25 -23.58 7.25 -1.03
CA GLN A 25 -22.66 7.93 -0.14
C GLN A 25 -21.24 7.65 -0.59
N THR A 26 -20.45 8.71 -0.79
CA THR A 26 -19.02 8.58 -1.14
C THR A 26 -18.29 7.86 0.00
N VAL A 27 -17.63 6.75 -0.32
CA VAL A 27 -16.78 6.02 0.62
C VAL A 27 -15.39 6.61 0.61
N THR A 28 -14.83 6.87 1.76
CA THR A 28 -13.43 7.28 1.91
C THR A 28 -12.63 6.12 2.48
N LEU A 29 -11.55 5.73 1.80
CA LEU A 29 -10.58 4.73 2.26
C LEU A 29 -9.24 5.41 2.54
N LEU A 30 -8.48 4.87 3.50
CA LEU A 30 -7.10 5.25 3.77
C LEU A 30 -6.14 4.13 3.37
N ASN A 31 -5.31 4.40 2.35
CA ASN A 31 -4.20 3.52 1.96
C ASN A 31 -2.91 3.98 2.65
N VAL A 32 -2.41 3.16 3.56
CA VAL A 32 -1.13 3.35 4.25
C VAL A 32 -0.06 2.53 3.55
N SER A 33 0.97 3.16 2.99
CA SER A 33 1.96 2.45 2.18
C SER A 33 3.40 2.88 2.43
N TYR A 34 4.33 2.04 1.96
CA TYR A 34 5.75 2.33 1.96
C TYR A 34 6.08 3.45 0.97
N ASP A 35 6.93 4.39 1.36
CA ASP A 35 7.17 5.66 0.66
C ASP A 35 7.52 5.55 -0.83
N PRO A 36 8.35 4.62 -1.32
CA PRO A 36 8.65 4.48 -2.75
C PRO A 36 7.48 4.12 -3.64
N THR A 37 6.33 3.77 -3.08
CA THR A 37 5.12 3.40 -3.84
C THR A 37 4.12 4.54 -3.98
N ARG A 38 4.52 5.75 -3.66
CA ARG A 38 3.66 6.94 -3.67
C ARG A 38 3.00 7.18 -5.04
N GLU A 39 3.80 7.20 -6.09
CA GLU A 39 3.32 7.43 -7.46
C GLU A 39 2.49 6.26 -7.96
N LEU A 40 2.93 5.02 -7.69
CA LEU A 40 2.18 3.82 -8.03
C LEU A 40 0.75 3.87 -7.46
N TYR A 41 0.62 4.17 -6.17
CA TYR A 41 -0.70 4.21 -5.55
C TYR A 41 -1.52 5.43 -5.92
N ALA A 42 -0.89 6.54 -6.32
CA ALA A 42 -1.63 7.66 -6.90
C ALA A 42 -2.39 7.22 -8.17
N GLU A 43 -1.74 6.44 -9.05
CA GLU A 43 -2.35 5.92 -10.27
C GLU A 43 -3.34 4.77 -9.98
N VAL A 44 -2.96 3.78 -9.17
CA VAL A 44 -3.81 2.64 -8.80
C VAL A 44 -5.12 3.11 -8.17
N ASN A 45 -5.07 4.06 -7.23
CA ASN A 45 -6.26 4.57 -6.56
C ASN A 45 -7.23 5.24 -7.51
N GLN A 46 -6.74 5.98 -8.52
CA GLN A 46 -7.58 6.59 -9.55
C GLN A 46 -8.24 5.52 -10.44
N VAL A 47 -7.48 4.51 -10.85
CA VAL A 47 -8.02 3.41 -11.67
C VAL A 47 -9.05 2.63 -10.87
N PHE A 48 -8.76 2.33 -9.61
CA PHE A 48 -9.69 1.64 -8.72
C PHE A 48 -10.99 2.43 -8.53
N ALA A 49 -10.91 3.72 -8.24
CA ALA A 49 -12.10 4.55 -8.03
C ALA A 49 -13.02 4.55 -9.27
N ARG A 50 -12.45 4.70 -10.47
CA ARG A 50 -13.23 4.62 -11.73
C ARG A 50 -13.84 3.24 -11.94
N HIS A 51 -13.07 2.16 -11.69
CA HIS A 51 -13.54 0.79 -11.82
C HIS A 51 -14.70 0.51 -10.86
N TRP A 52 -14.56 0.91 -9.60
CA TRP A 52 -15.55 0.70 -8.57
C TRP A 52 -16.85 1.43 -8.88
N GLN A 53 -16.73 2.70 -9.26
CA GLN A 53 -17.88 3.53 -9.67
C GLN A 53 -18.62 2.91 -10.86
N ALA A 54 -17.89 2.47 -11.90
CA ALA A 54 -18.49 1.82 -13.07
C ALA A 54 -19.19 0.50 -12.73
N LYS A 55 -18.66 -0.26 -11.75
CA LYS A 55 -19.17 -1.56 -11.34
C LYS A 55 -20.35 -1.46 -10.38
N THR A 56 -20.38 -0.48 -9.50
CA THR A 56 -21.32 -0.42 -8.36
C THR A 56 -22.18 0.83 -8.32
N GLY A 57 -21.84 1.85 -9.07
CA GLY A 57 -22.43 3.20 -8.98
C GLY A 57 -21.98 4.00 -7.75
N GLN A 58 -21.08 3.46 -6.93
CA GLN A 58 -20.61 4.10 -5.70
C GLN A 58 -19.30 4.85 -5.92
N ASP A 59 -19.24 6.09 -5.48
CA ASP A 59 -18.03 6.89 -5.49
C ASP A 59 -17.09 6.49 -4.33
N VAL A 60 -15.80 6.36 -4.64
CA VAL A 60 -14.75 6.05 -3.67
C VAL A 60 -13.63 7.08 -3.77
N VAL A 61 -13.22 7.63 -2.63
CA VAL A 61 -12.04 8.49 -2.49
C VAL A 61 -10.99 7.73 -1.68
N VAL A 62 -9.81 7.50 -2.25
CA VAL A 62 -8.72 6.85 -1.54
C VAL A 62 -7.70 7.89 -1.11
N LYS A 63 -7.67 8.17 0.18
CA LYS A 63 -6.61 8.98 0.83
C LYS A 63 -5.35 8.15 0.98
N GLN A 64 -4.20 8.82 1.06
CA GLN A 64 -2.90 8.15 1.12
C GLN A 64 -2.07 8.66 2.29
N SER A 65 -1.38 7.73 2.97
CA SER A 65 -0.32 8.01 3.92
C SER A 65 0.93 7.23 3.51
N HIS A 66 2.05 7.92 3.26
CA HIS A 66 3.30 7.32 2.83
C HIS A 66 4.42 7.62 3.81
N GLY A 67 5.31 6.66 4.01
CA GLY A 67 6.46 6.83 4.90
C GLY A 67 7.34 5.58 4.95
N GLY A 68 8.32 5.60 5.84
CA GLY A 68 9.15 4.43 6.10
C GLY A 68 8.29 3.26 6.58
N SER A 69 8.55 2.05 6.08
CA SER A 69 7.72 0.86 6.28
C SER A 69 7.42 0.57 7.76
N GLY A 70 8.45 0.49 8.60
CA GLY A 70 8.27 0.27 10.04
C GLY A 70 7.60 1.45 10.76
N LYS A 71 7.79 2.69 10.28
CA LYS A 71 7.09 3.86 10.80
C LYS A 71 5.59 3.78 10.51
N GLN A 72 5.21 3.41 9.29
CA GLN A 72 3.81 3.26 8.91
C GLN A 72 3.12 2.13 9.68
N ALA A 73 3.79 0.97 9.84
CA ALA A 73 3.29 -0.10 10.68
C ALA A 73 3.01 0.38 12.12
N ARG A 74 3.95 1.13 12.71
CA ARG A 74 3.79 1.69 14.05
C ARG A 74 2.62 2.67 14.12
N SER A 75 2.48 3.56 13.14
CA SER A 75 1.36 4.52 13.10
C SER A 75 0.00 3.82 13.10
N VAL A 76 -0.13 2.70 12.38
CA VAL A 76 -1.38 1.90 12.36
C VAL A 76 -1.63 1.24 13.72
N ILE A 77 -0.59 0.66 14.35
CA ILE A 77 -0.69 0.09 15.70
C ILE A 77 -1.09 1.16 16.72
N ASP A 78 -0.57 2.37 16.57
CA ASP A 78 -0.84 3.50 17.46
C ASP A 78 -2.19 4.20 17.16
N GLY A 79 -3.01 3.65 16.24
CA GLY A 79 -4.39 4.07 16.02
C GLY A 79 -4.66 4.84 14.71
N LEU A 80 -3.72 4.85 13.75
CA LEU A 80 -4.05 5.35 12.42
C LEU A 80 -5.04 4.37 11.75
N ASP A 81 -6.26 4.84 11.53
CA ASP A 81 -7.37 4.04 10.98
C ASP A 81 -7.18 3.79 9.48
N ALA A 82 -6.46 2.72 9.16
CA ALA A 82 -6.09 2.33 7.81
C ALA A 82 -6.99 1.21 7.27
N ASP A 83 -7.55 1.40 6.08
CA ASP A 83 -8.32 0.37 5.37
C ASP A 83 -7.43 -0.58 4.58
N VAL A 84 -6.31 -0.08 4.06
CA VAL A 84 -5.33 -0.85 3.29
C VAL A 84 -3.93 -0.52 3.77
N VAL A 85 -3.12 -1.55 4.00
CA VAL A 85 -1.72 -1.40 4.41
C VAL A 85 -0.82 -2.20 3.47
N THR A 86 0.16 -1.52 2.83
CA THR A 86 1.13 -2.14 1.93
C THR A 86 2.54 -1.71 2.30
N LEU A 87 3.31 -2.62 2.87
CA LEU A 87 4.63 -2.35 3.44
C LEU A 87 5.74 -3.15 2.75
N ALA A 88 6.99 -2.81 3.05
CA ALA A 88 8.15 -3.36 2.36
C ALA A 88 8.51 -4.79 2.78
N LEU A 89 8.13 -5.22 3.97
CA LEU A 89 8.49 -6.54 4.52
C LEU A 89 7.28 -7.21 5.16
N ALA A 90 7.20 -8.54 5.05
CA ALA A 90 6.20 -9.33 5.74
C ALA A 90 6.22 -9.08 7.26
N GLY A 91 7.40 -8.97 7.88
CA GLY A 91 7.53 -8.68 9.31
C GLY A 91 6.92 -7.33 9.75
N ASP A 92 6.84 -6.33 8.87
CA ASP A 92 6.15 -5.08 9.17
C ASP A 92 4.62 -5.24 9.12
N ILE A 93 4.11 -6.22 8.39
CA ILE A 93 2.69 -6.60 8.41
C ILE A 93 2.41 -7.52 9.61
N ASP A 94 3.31 -8.47 9.93
CA ASP A 94 3.14 -9.38 11.07
C ASP A 94 2.96 -8.65 12.39
N ILE A 95 3.65 -7.52 12.60
CA ILE A 95 3.51 -6.74 13.84
C ILE A 95 2.12 -6.12 14.02
N LEU A 96 1.34 -5.91 12.95
CA LEU A 96 -0.05 -5.47 13.04
C LEU A 96 -0.92 -6.53 13.72
N HIS A 97 -0.61 -7.82 13.49
CA HIS A 97 -1.23 -8.91 14.23
C HIS A 97 -0.68 -9.01 15.66
N GLN A 98 0.65 -9.03 15.82
CA GLN A 98 1.33 -9.29 17.09
C GLN A 98 1.01 -8.27 18.18
N TYR A 99 0.96 -6.99 17.82
CA TYR A 99 0.79 -5.89 18.77
C TYR A 99 -0.59 -5.25 18.76
N GLY A 100 -1.34 -5.37 17.69
CA GLY A 100 -2.65 -4.73 17.55
C GLY A 100 -3.80 -5.70 17.31
N GLN A 101 -3.53 -6.96 16.94
CA GLN A 101 -4.53 -7.93 16.47
C GLN A 101 -5.44 -7.36 15.35
N LEU A 102 -4.91 -6.43 14.58
CA LEU A 102 -5.64 -5.67 13.55
C LEU A 102 -5.91 -6.50 12.29
N ILE A 103 -5.12 -7.55 12.07
CA ILE A 103 -5.26 -8.49 10.96
C ILE A 103 -5.10 -9.93 11.44
N PRO A 104 -5.63 -10.94 10.74
CA PRO A 104 -5.40 -12.35 11.07
C PRO A 104 -3.93 -12.75 10.91
N SER A 105 -3.46 -13.75 11.68
CA SER A 105 -2.09 -14.27 11.59
C SER A 105 -1.78 -14.92 10.24
N ASP A 106 -2.80 -15.39 9.53
CA ASP A 106 -2.69 -16.04 8.22
C ASP A 106 -2.92 -15.08 7.03
N TRP A 107 -2.74 -13.78 7.24
CA TRP A 107 -2.96 -12.73 6.24
C TRP A 107 -2.31 -13.01 4.87
N GLN A 108 -1.14 -13.67 4.86
CA GLN A 108 -0.43 -14.04 3.62
C GLN A 108 -1.22 -15.00 2.72
N LYS A 109 -2.15 -15.76 3.28
CA LYS A 109 -2.98 -16.71 2.53
C LYS A 109 -4.20 -16.08 1.87
N ARG A 110 -4.51 -14.83 2.20
CA ARG A 110 -5.78 -14.18 1.81
C ARG A 110 -5.80 -13.70 0.37
N LEU A 111 -4.65 -13.34 -0.18
CA LEU A 111 -4.51 -12.84 -1.55
C LEU A 111 -3.45 -13.64 -2.32
N PRO A 112 -3.47 -13.61 -3.65
CA PRO A 112 -2.46 -14.25 -4.48
C PRO A 112 -1.03 -13.82 -4.13
N HIS A 113 -0.05 -14.66 -4.48
CA HIS A 113 1.37 -14.39 -4.28
C HIS A 113 1.74 -14.04 -2.82
N HIS A 114 1.13 -14.74 -1.85
CA HIS A 114 1.31 -14.46 -0.41
C HIS A 114 0.96 -13.02 -0.03
N SER A 115 -0.09 -12.49 -0.62
CA SER A 115 -0.53 -11.09 -0.43
C SER A 115 0.53 -10.06 -0.83
N THR A 116 1.38 -10.39 -1.83
CA THR A 116 2.43 -9.52 -2.35
C THR A 116 1.98 -8.92 -3.68
N PRO A 117 1.62 -7.63 -3.73
CA PRO A 117 1.07 -7.02 -4.95
C PRO A 117 2.13 -6.72 -6.02
N TYR A 118 3.41 -6.60 -5.63
CA TYR A 118 4.55 -6.34 -6.52
C TYR A 118 5.85 -6.84 -5.90
N THR A 119 6.90 -6.92 -6.72
CA THR A 119 8.26 -7.25 -6.29
C THR A 119 9.24 -6.14 -6.72
N SER A 120 10.40 -6.06 -6.07
CA SER A 120 11.44 -5.12 -6.38
C SER A 120 12.82 -5.75 -6.19
N THR A 121 13.88 -5.00 -6.48
CA THR A 121 15.26 -5.42 -6.28
C THR A 121 16.09 -4.29 -5.68
N ILE A 122 17.24 -4.64 -5.11
CA ILE A 122 18.23 -3.67 -4.65
C ILE A 122 19.17 -3.36 -5.81
N VAL A 123 19.43 -2.08 -6.04
CA VAL A 123 20.36 -1.59 -7.05
C VAL A 123 21.33 -0.58 -6.45
N LEU A 124 22.54 -0.52 -7.00
CA LEU A 124 23.53 0.47 -6.62
C LEU A 124 23.37 1.72 -7.53
N VAL A 125 23.00 2.84 -6.95
CA VAL A 125 22.90 4.11 -7.66
C VAL A 125 24.22 4.84 -7.53
N VAL A 126 24.84 5.15 -8.68
CA VAL A 126 26.14 5.83 -8.75
C VAL A 126 26.03 7.15 -9.51
N ARG A 127 27.02 8.02 -9.36
CA ARG A 127 27.12 9.26 -10.14
C ARG A 127 27.21 8.97 -11.63
N GLN A 128 26.73 9.89 -12.44
CA GLN A 128 26.82 9.78 -13.89
C GLN A 128 28.25 9.44 -14.35
N GLY A 129 28.38 8.46 -15.24
CA GLY A 129 29.66 7.97 -15.72
C GLY A 129 30.39 7.03 -14.75
N ASN A 130 29.85 6.77 -13.57
CA ASN A 130 30.43 5.88 -12.57
C ASN A 130 31.93 6.13 -12.30
N PRO A 131 32.32 7.34 -11.88
CA PRO A 131 33.74 7.74 -11.80
C PRO A 131 34.55 6.91 -10.80
N MET A 132 33.91 6.22 -9.86
CA MET A 132 34.55 5.35 -8.86
C MET A 132 34.56 3.87 -9.28
N GLY A 133 34.02 3.54 -10.44
CA GLY A 133 34.02 2.18 -10.97
C GLY A 133 33.25 1.16 -10.13
N ILE A 134 32.18 1.58 -9.44
CA ILE A 134 31.34 0.72 -8.58
C ILE A 134 30.56 -0.24 -9.48
N LYS A 135 30.73 -1.54 -9.28
CA LYS A 135 30.05 -2.59 -10.05
C LYS A 135 29.29 -3.58 -9.16
N ASP A 136 29.78 -3.80 -7.94
CA ASP A 136 29.23 -4.79 -7.02
C ASP A 136 29.41 -4.37 -5.56
N TRP A 137 28.89 -5.14 -4.65
CA TRP A 137 28.89 -4.87 -3.21
C TRP A 137 30.28 -4.71 -2.59
N ASP A 138 31.26 -5.48 -3.03
CA ASP A 138 32.65 -5.38 -2.55
C ASP A 138 33.37 -4.08 -2.98
N ASP A 139 32.86 -3.38 -3.98
CA ASP A 139 33.38 -2.06 -4.29
C ASP A 139 32.98 -1.03 -3.22
N LEU A 140 31.90 -1.27 -2.49
CA LEU A 140 31.38 -0.33 -1.50
C LEU A 140 32.28 -0.18 -0.26
N VAL A 141 33.13 -1.19 0.02
CA VAL A 141 34.07 -1.16 1.16
C VAL A 141 35.46 -0.67 0.78
N LYS A 142 35.67 -0.24 -0.47
CA LYS A 142 36.95 0.33 -0.91
C LYS A 142 37.22 1.70 -0.26
N PRO A 143 38.48 2.03 0.01
CA PRO A 143 38.87 3.34 0.52
C PRO A 143 38.32 4.49 -0.34
N GLY A 144 37.80 5.52 0.29
CA GLY A 144 37.24 6.70 -0.38
C GLY A 144 35.80 6.57 -0.86
N ILE A 145 35.19 5.39 -0.81
CA ILE A 145 33.77 5.20 -1.10
C ILE A 145 32.94 5.61 0.13
N ARG A 146 31.87 6.37 -0.12
CA ARG A 146 30.86 6.73 0.89
C ARG A 146 29.51 6.23 0.43
N VAL A 147 28.89 5.39 1.24
CA VAL A 147 27.57 4.81 0.98
C VAL A 147 26.50 5.61 1.72
N ILE A 148 25.41 5.92 1.03
CA ILE A 148 24.22 6.53 1.62
C ILE A 148 23.10 5.49 1.56
N THR A 149 22.57 5.14 2.72
CA THR A 149 21.43 4.23 2.87
C THR A 149 20.47 4.78 3.92
N PRO A 150 19.16 4.51 3.82
CA PRO A 150 18.21 4.90 4.84
C PRO A 150 18.46 4.19 6.18
N ASN A 151 17.81 4.67 7.24
CA ASN A 151 17.90 4.06 8.56
C ASN A 151 17.07 2.76 8.63
N PRO A 152 17.65 1.59 8.96
CA PRO A 152 16.94 0.31 9.03
C PRO A 152 15.90 0.23 10.15
N LYS A 153 15.95 1.12 11.15
CA LYS A 153 14.92 1.19 12.21
C LYS A 153 13.58 1.70 11.69
N THR A 154 13.58 2.46 10.60
CA THR A 154 12.37 3.09 10.05
C THR A 154 12.08 2.68 8.61
N SER A 155 13.11 2.33 7.84
CA SER A 155 13.01 2.01 6.42
C SER A 155 13.10 0.51 6.15
N GLY A 156 12.10 -0.03 5.46
CA GLY A 156 12.13 -1.40 4.96
C GLY A 156 13.20 -1.60 3.89
N GLY A 157 13.42 -0.62 3.00
CA GLY A 157 14.48 -0.67 2.00
C GLY A 157 15.87 -0.78 2.61
N ALA A 158 16.14 -0.06 3.71
CA ALA A 158 17.43 -0.19 4.41
C ALA A 158 17.65 -1.59 4.98
N ARG A 159 16.60 -2.25 5.48
CA ARG A 159 16.67 -3.65 5.92
C ARG A 159 16.94 -4.60 4.76
N TRP A 160 16.32 -4.37 3.61
CA TRP A 160 16.64 -5.12 2.39
C TRP A 160 18.05 -4.87 1.89
N ASN A 161 18.58 -3.63 1.97
CA ASN A 161 19.97 -3.33 1.64
C ASN A 161 20.94 -4.13 2.51
N TYR A 162 20.70 -4.18 3.82
CA TYR A 162 21.49 -4.96 4.76
C TYR A 162 21.45 -6.46 4.43
N LEU A 163 20.25 -7.02 4.23
CA LEU A 163 20.09 -8.44 3.90
C LEU A 163 20.74 -8.81 2.56
N ALA A 164 20.66 -7.93 1.56
CA ALA A 164 21.30 -8.17 0.27
C ALA A 164 22.82 -8.14 0.38
N ALA A 165 23.39 -7.18 1.11
CA ALA A 165 24.83 -7.12 1.39
C ALA A 165 25.31 -8.33 2.17
N TRP A 166 24.55 -8.75 3.19
CA TRP A 166 24.83 -9.95 3.98
C TRP A 166 24.88 -11.21 3.12
N GLU A 167 23.84 -11.44 2.32
CA GLU A 167 23.74 -12.65 1.48
C GLU A 167 24.82 -12.66 0.37
N TYR A 168 25.12 -11.51 -0.21
CA TYR A 168 26.24 -11.38 -1.12
C TYR A 168 27.55 -11.81 -0.46
N ALA A 169 27.87 -11.25 0.70
CA ALA A 169 29.11 -11.56 1.42
C ALA A 169 29.15 -13.02 1.88
N ARG A 170 28.04 -13.56 2.39
CA ARG A 170 27.92 -14.96 2.78
C ARG A 170 28.25 -15.91 1.63
N ARG A 171 27.70 -15.65 0.43
CA ARG A 171 27.99 -16.47 -0.76
C ARG A 171 29.42 -16.32 -1.24
N LYS A 172 29.91 -15.09 -1.30
CA LYS A 172 31.25 -14.80 -1.83
C LYS A 172 32.37 -15.19 -0.89
N LEU A 173 32.23 -14.96 0.40
CA LEU A 173 33.25 -15.20 1.44
C LEU A 173 33.12 -16.56 2.14
N GLY A 174 31.99 -17.25 1.94
CA GLY A 174 31.77 -18.64 2.35
C GLY A 174 31.44 -18.84 3.85
N SER A 175 31.20 -17.76 4.62
CA SER A 175 30.82 -17.92 6.03
C SER A 175 29.99 -16.76 6.58
N GLU A 176 29.14 -17.04 7.57
CA GLU A 176 28.36 -16.07 8.33
C GLU A 176 29.26 -15.08 9.11
N ALA A 177 30.38 -15.55 9.65
CA ALA A 177 31.32 -14.69 10.36
C ALA A 177 31.90 -13.61 9.46
N LYS A 178 32.32 -13.97 8.24
CA LYS A 178 32.82 -13.02 7.25
C LYS A 178 31.73 -12.10 6.70
N ALA A 179 30.50 -12.60 6.55
CA ALA A 179 29.37 -11.76 6.18
C ALA A 179 29.09 -10.69 7.24
N ARG A 180 29.15 -11.03 8.52
CA ARG A 180 29.01 -10.10 9.64
C ARG A 180 30.09 -9.01 9.64
N GLU A 181 31.33 -9.39 9.32
CA GLU A 181 32.44 -8.44 9.24
C GLU A 181 32.28 -7.47 8.05
N PHE A 182 31.70 -7.96 6.95
CA PHE A 182 31.52 -7.19 5.72
C PHE A 182 30.45 -6.09 5.86
N VAL A 183 29.33 -6.34 6.58
CA VAL A 183 28.18 -5.42 6.69
C VAL A 183 28.23 -4.52 7.92
#